data_2d80b7fbdefbc5bec3ca366328b9963f
#
_entry.id   2d80b7fbdefbc5bec3ca366328b9963f
#
_cell.length_a   1.000
_cell.length_b   1.000
_cell.length_c   1.000
_cell.angle_alpha   90.00
_cell.angle_beta   90.00
_cell.angle_gamma   90.00
#
_symmetry.space_group_name_H-M   'P 1'
#
loop_
_entity.id
_entity.type
_entity.pdbx_description
1 polymer ?
#
loop_
_entity_poly.entity_id
_entity_poly.type
_entity_poly.pdbx_seq_one_letter_code
_entity_poly.pdbx_strand_id
1 'polypeptide(L)'
;MISILPASIPRHLRYFGAMGVLDRLAADLAIGLTVAELSDDQRTLARMTEIGLELRDRHGADVLVMGCAGMARFRDDLAARTGLPVVEPTLAATGMAMSRVLAG
;
A
#
# COMPACT_ATOMS: atom_id res chain seq x y z
N MET A 1 -3.42 -0.95 4.59
CA MET A 1 -2.50 -1.43 3.55
C MET A 1 -3.28 -2.04 2.39
N ILE A 2 -2.82 -1.85 1.19
CA ILE A 2 -3.40 -2.45 -0.02
C ILE A 2 -2.46 -3.55 -0.51
N SER A 3 -2.91 -4.80 -0.43
CA SER A 3 -2.14 -5.98 -0.85
C SER A 3 -2.61 -6.49 -2.21
N ILE A 4 -1.78 -7.26 -2.90
CA ILE A 4 -2.15 -7.89 -4.17
C ILE A 4 -3.14 -9.02 -3.93
N LEU A 5 -2.75 -10.01 -3.14
CA LEU A 5 -3.52 -11.22 -2.90
C LEU A 5 -3.72 -11.44 -1.40
N PRO A 6 -4.82 -12.08 -1.00
CA PRO A 6 -5.08 -12.39 0.42
C PRO A 6 -3.96 -13.20 1.07
N ALA A 7 -3.26 -14.05 0.32
CA ALA A 7 -2.17 -14.87 0.83
C ALA A 7 -1.00 -14.06 1.40
N SER A 8 -0.84 -12.79 0.99
CA SER A 8 0.22 -11.89 1.49
C SER A 8 -0.09 -11.32 2.88
N ILE A 9 -1.35 -11.23 3.25
CA ILE A 9 -1.81 -10.53 4.45
C ILE A 9 -1.22 -11.12 5.74
N PRO A 10 -1.24 -12.45 5.99
CA PRO A 10 -0.66 -12.99 7.22
C PRO A 10 0.82 -12.65 7.42
N ARG A 11 1.58 -12.60 6.33
CA ARG A 11 2.99 -12.21 6.39
C ARG A 11 3.16 -10.75 6.78
N HIS A 12 2.36 -9.85 6.22
CA HIS A 12 2.38 -8.43 6.58
C HIS A 12 2.06 -8.24 8.07
N LEU A 13 1.04 -8.93 8.57
CA LEU A 13 0.66 -8.84 9.98
C LEU A 13 1.79 -9.30 10.91
N ARG A 14 2.51 -10.36 10.54
CA ARG A 14 3.68 -10.82 11.31
C ARG A 14 4.79 -9.77 11.34
N TYR A 15 5.08 -9.12 10.21
CA TYR A 15 6.08 -8.06 10.16
C TYR A 15 5.68 -6.83 10.98
N PHE A 16 4.43 -6.39 10.86
CA PHE A 16 3.94 -5.27 11.67
C PHE A 16 3.96 -5.61 13.16
N GLY A 17 3.60 -6.83 13.54
CA GLY A 17 3.70 -7.30 14.92
C GLY A 17 5.15 -7.30 15.44
N ALA A 18 6.08 -7.81 14.63
CA ALA A 18 7.51 -7.83 14.97
C ALA A 18 8.10 -6.41 15.11
N MET A 19 7.61 -5.45 14.32
CA MET A 19 8.03 -4.04 14.43
C MET A 19 7.32 -3.28 15.56
N GLY A 20 6.33 -3.87 16.22
CA GLY A 20 5.58 -3.21 17.29
C GLY A 20 4.60 -2.15 16.80
N VAL A 21 4.17 -2.22 15.54
CA VAL A 21 3.28 -1.21 14.94
C VAL A 21 1.94 -1.77 14.48
N LEU A 22 1.59 -3.00 14.89
CA LEU A 22 0.34 -3.64 14.47
C LEU A 22 -0.90 -2.83 14.88
N ASP A 23 -0.85 -2.15 16.00
CA ASP A 23 -1.92 -1.28 16.49
C ASP A 23 -2.15 -0.03 15.62
N ARG A 24 -1.22 0.29 14.74
CA ARG A 24 -1.34 1.39 13.77
C ARG A 24 -1.97 0.96 12.45
N LEU A 25 -2.11 -0.33 12.22
CA LEU A 25 -2.71 -0.86 11.00
C LEU A 25 -4.23 -0.83 11.12
N ALA A 26 -4.89 0.01 10.31
CA ALA A 26 -6.35 0.04 10.25
C ALA A 26 -6.91 -1.27 9.68
N ALA A 27 -6.38 -1.70 8.53
CA ALA A 27 -6.66 -3.01 7.92
C ALA A 27 -5.67 -3.28 6.79
N ASP A 28 -5.57 -4.53 6.37
CA ASP A 28 -4.86 -4.97 5.18
C ASP A 28 -5.86 -5.68 4.27
N LEU A 29 -6.18 -5.06 3.13
CA LEU A 29 -7.16 -5.56 2.17
C LEU A 29 -6.48 -5.85 0.83
N ALA A 30 -6.87 -6.94 0.19
CA ALA A 30 -6.29 -7.36 -1.08
C ALA A 30 -7.14 -6.92 -2.28
N ILE A 31 -6.46 -6.49 -3.35
CA ILE A 31 -7.14 -6.15 -4.61
C ILE A 31 -7.58 -7.38 -5.39
N GLY A 32 -6.98 -8.55 -5.12
CA GLY A 32 -7.36 -9.81 -5.77
C GLY A 32 -6.86 -9.93 -7.21
N LEU A 33 -5.80 -9.22 -7.57
CA LEU A 33 -5.16 -9.31 -8.89
C LEU A 33 -3.76 -9.91 -8.74
N THR A 34 -3.34 -10.73 -9.72
CA THR A 34 -1.97 -11.22 -9.80
C THR A 34 -1.04 -10.11 -10.29
N VAL A 35 0.28 -10.29 -10.10
CA VAL A 35 1.28 -9.33 -10.62
C VAL A 35 1.14 -9.18 -12.14
N ALA A 36 0.86 -10.27 -12.88
CA ALA A 36 0.63 -10.22 -14.32
C ALA A 36 -0.60 -9.39 -14.68
N GLU A 37 -1.68 -9.49 -13.91
CA GLU A 37 -2.92 -8.74 -14.13
C GLU A 37 -2.77 -7.24 -13.84
N LEU A 38 -1.74 -6.81 -13.11
CA LEU A 38 -1.43 -5.39 -12.88
C LEU A 38 -1.07 -4.64 -14.16
N SER A 39 -0.79 -5.35 -15.26
CA SER A 39 -0.53 -4.72 -16.57
C SER A 39 -1.76 -4.02 -17.17
N ASP A 40 -2.97 -4.38 -16.75
CA ASP A 40 -4.19 -3.66 -17.10
C ASP A 40 -4.34 -2.47 -16.15
N ASP A 41 -3.90 -1.29 -16.59
CA ASP A 41 -3.85 -0.09 -15.77
C ASP A 41 -5.23 0.38 -15.29
N GLN A 42 -6.23 0.36 -16.16
CA GLN A 42 -7.58 0.81 -15.80
C GLN A 42 -8.20 -0.09 -14.74
N ARG A 43 -8.12 -1.40 -14.94
CA ARG A 43 -8.65 -2.38 -14.00
C ARG A 43 -7.94 -2.30 -12.66
N THR A 44 -6.61 -2.20 -12.69
CA THR A 44 -5.79 -2.13 -11.47
C THR A 44 -6.11 -0.87 -10.67
N LEU A 45 -6.13 0.29 -11.31
CA LEU A 45 -6.40 1.55 -10.63
C LEU A 45 -7.83 1.60 -10.07
N ALA A 46 -8.80 1.10 -10.83
CA ALA A 46 -10.19 1.01 -10.37
C ALA A 46 -10.29 0.15 -9.11
N ARG A 47 -9.65 -1.02 -9.10
CA ARG A 47 -9.67 -1.93 -7.94
C ARG A 47 -8.94 -1.36 -6.74
N MET A 48 -7.78 -0.74 -6.95
CA MET A 48 -7.03 -0.07 -5.89
C MET A 48 -7.83 1.09 -5.28
N THR A 49 -8.52 1.85 -6.11
CA THR A 49 -9.38 2.96 -5.65
C THR A 49 -10.54 2.45 -4.80
N GLU A 50 -11.21 1.39 -5.24
CA GLU A 50 -12.28 0.75 -4.47
C GLU A 50 -11.80 0.31 -3.09
N ILE A 51 -10.68 -0.38 -3.02
CA ILE A 51 -10.08 -0.85 -1.76
C ILE A 51 -9.60 0.33 -0.91
N GLY A 52 -8.98 1.35 -1.51
CA GLY A 52 -8.53 2.55 -0.82
C GLY A 52 -9.68 3.31 -0.16
N LEU A 53 -10.80 3.44 -0.85
CA LEU A 53 -12.01 4.08 -0.32
C LEU A 53 -12.62 3.24 0.82
N GLU A 54 -12.62 1.93 0.69
CA GLU A 54 -13.08 1.03 1.76
C GLU A 54 -12.20 1.17 3.02
N LEU A 55 -10.89 1.21 2.86
CA LEU A 55 -9.96 1.43 3.97
C LEU A 55 -10.22 2.77 4.66
N ARG A 56 -10.44 3.83 3.89
CA ARG A 56 -10.76 5.15 4.41
C ARG A 56 -12.10 5.18 5.14
N ASP A 57 -13.16 4.70 4.50
CA ASP A 57 -14.53 4.95 4.95
C ASP A 57 -15.02 3.92 5.97
N ARG A 58 -14.55 2.67 5.89
CA ARG A 58 -14.96 1.58 6.80
C ARG A 58 -13.96 1.27 7.90
N HIS A 59 -12.68 1.51 7.64
CA HIS A 59 -11.60 1.16 8.58
C HIS A 59 -10.90 2.38 9.18
N GLY A 60 -11.26 3.58 8.75
CA GLY A 60 -10.69 4.81 9.30
C GLY A 60 -9.23 5.05 8.97
N ALA A 61 -8.75 4.52 7.85
CA ALA A 61 -7.37 4.75 7.45
C ALA A 61 -7.11 6.22 7.11
N ASP A 62 -6.02 6.77 7.60
CA ASP A 62 -5.56 8.13 7.32
C ASP A 62 -4.49 8.17 6.24
N VAL A 63 -3.84 7.05 6.01
CA VAL A 63 -2.76 6.88 5.03
C VAL A 63 -2.91 5.51 4.38
N LEU A 64 -2.66 5.43 3.08
CA LEU A 64 -2.61 4.17 2.34
C LEU A 64 -1.17 3.76 2.12
N VAL A 65 -0.87 2.47 2.33
CA VAL A 65 0.44 1.89 2.02
C VAL A 65 0.26 0.83 0.95
N MET A 66 1.02 0.95 -0.13
CA MET A 66 1.03 -0.04 -1.19
C MET A 66 1.83 -1.27 -0.79
N GLY A 67 1.25 -2.45 -0.95
CA GLY A 67 1.85 -3.72 -0.55
C GLY A 67 2.73 -4.38 -1.62
N CYS A 68 2.89 -3.75 -2.78
CA CYS A 68 3.66 -4.30 -3.89
C CYS A 68 4.31 -3.19 -4.72
N ALA A 69 5.59 -3.38 -5.09
CA ALA A 69 6.31 -2.45 -5.95
C ALA A 69 5.65 -2.28 -7.34
N GLY A 70 4.95 -3.29 -7.83
CA GLY A 70 4.19 -3.21 -9.09
C GLY A 70 3.04 -2.22 -9.08
N MET A 71 2.66 -1.71 -7.91
CA MET A 71 1.62 -0.69 -7.75
C MET A 71 2.17 0.75 -7.81
N ALA A 72 3.49 0.92 -7.84
CA ALA A 72 4.15 2.22 -7.65
C ALA A 72 3.64 3.32 -8.59
N ARG A 73 3.41 2.98 -9.86
CA ARG A 73 2.96 3.94 -10.88
C ARG A 73 1.56 4.50 -10.64
N PHE A 74 0.78 3.87 -9.78
CA PHE A 74 -0.59 4.31 -9.45
C PHE A 74 -0.65 5.24 -8.24
N ARG A 75 0.46 5.55 -7.61
CA ARG A 75 0.49 6.31 -6.35
C ARG A 75 -0.26 7.64 -6.43
N ASP A 76 0.07 8.46 -7.41
CA ASP A 76 -0.48 9.81 -7.52
C ASP A 76 -1.98 9.78 -7.87
N ASP A 77 -2.37 8.90 -8.78
CA ASP A 77 -3.77 8.74 -9.15
C ASP A 77 -4.61 8.20 -7.98
N LEU A 78 -4.07 7.25 -7.23
CA LEU A 78 -4.74 6.71 -6.05
C LEU A 78 -4.92 7.78 -4.96
N ALA A 79 -3.88 8.58 -4.72
CA ALA A 79 -3.95 9.69 -3.78
C ALA A 79 -5.02 10.71 -4.18
N ALA A 80 -5.07 11.07 -5.45
CA ALA A 80 -6.07 12.01 -5.98
C ALA A 80 -7.49 11.46 -5.84
N ARG A 81 -7.70 10.17 -6.12
CA ARG A 81 -9.02 9.55 -6.07
C ARG A 81 -9.53 9.29 -4.65
N THR A 82 -8.65 9.04 -3.71
CA THR A 82 -9.04 8.73 -2.32
C THR A 82 -8.95 9.94 -1.39
N GLY A 83 -8.21 10.97 -1.76
CA GLY A 83 -7.93 12.11 -0.90
C GLY A 83 -6.97 11.81 0.24
N LEU A 84 -6.30 10.65 0.22
CA LEU A 84 -5.36 10.23 1.26
C LEU A 84 -3.91 10.23 0.74
N PRO A 85 -2.94 10.50 1.63
CA PRO A 85 -1.54 10.25 1.30
C PRO A 85 -1.32 8.76 1.00
N VAL A 86 -0.50 8.48 -0.01
CA VAL A 86 -0.16 7.10 -0.41
C VAL A 86 1.34 6.91 -0.29
N VAL A 87 1.74 5.93 0.51
CA VAL A 87 3.15 5.53 0.67
C VAL A 87 3.46 4.40 -0.30
N GLU A 88 4.43 4.65 -1.16
CA GLU A 88 4.99 3.66 -2.08
C GLU A 88 6.28 3.11 -1.45
N PRO A 89 6.36 1.78 -1.21
CA PRO A 89 7.44 1.21 -0.40
C PRO A 89 8.84 1.39 -0.96
N THR A 90 9.00 1.31 -2.28
CA THR A 90 10.31 1.44 -2.93
C THR A 90 10.84 2.86 -2.76
N LEU A 91 10.01 3.85 -2.97
CA LEU A 91 10.37 5.26 -2.77
C LEU A 91 10.67 5.55 -1.31
N ALA A 92 9.87 5.02 -0.39
CA ALA A 92 10.09 5.18 1.04
C ALA A 92 11.41 4.55 1.48
N ALA A 93 11.70 3.32 1.05
CA ALA A 93 12.94 2.62 1.37
C ALA A 93 14.16 3.35 0.77
N THR A 94 14.05 3.84 -0.46
CA THR A 94 15.11 4.63 -1.11
C THR A 94 15.39 5.91 -0.33
N GLY A 95 14.36 6.64 0.07
CA GLY A 95 14.51 7.84 0.89
C GLY A 95 15.19 7.57 2.22
N MET A 96 14.84 6.48 2.88
CA MET A 96 15.50 6.06 4.14
C MET A 96 16.97 5.70 3.91
N ALA A 97 17.28 4.98 2.84
CA ALA A 97 18.67 4.62 2.49
C ALA A 97 19.51 5.86 2.18
N MET A 98 18.97 6.79 1.38
CA MET A 98 19.65 8.05 1.07
C MET A 98 19.89 8.89 2.33
N SER A 99 18.90 8.99 3.21
CA SER A 99 19.04 9.69 4.48
C SER A 99 20.19 9.10 5.32
N ARG A 100 20.32 7.79 5.32
CA ARG A 100 21.39 7.09 6.03
C ARG A 100 22.77 7.42 5.47
N VAL A 101 22.90 7.42 4.15
CA VAL A 101 24.14 7.77 3.46
C VAL A 101 24.52 9.24 3.70
N LEU A 102 23.56 10.17 3.61
CA LEU A 102 23.81 11.59 3.80
C LEU A 102 24.14 11.94 5.26
N ALA A 103 23.64 11.19 6.21
CA ALA A 103 23.95 11.39 7.63
C ALA A 103 25.35 10.86 8.02
N GLY A 104 26.00 10.14 7.14
CA GLY A 104 27.32 9.55 7.42
C GLY A 104 27.20 8.23 8.12
#